data_65052ed48f962334f65bed26824dd5e4
#
_entry.id   65052ed48f962334f65bed26824dd5e4
#
_cell.length_a   1.000
_cell.length_b   1.000
_cell.length_c   1.000
_cell.angle_alpha   90.00
_cell.angle_beta   90.00
_cell.angle_gamma   90.00
#
_symmetry.space_group_name_H-M   'P 1'
#
loop_
_entity.id
_entity.type
_entity.pdbx_description
1 polymer ?
#
loop_
_entity_poly.entity_id
_entity_poly.type
_entity_poly.pdbx_seq_one_letter_code
_entity_poly.pdbx_strand_id
1 'polypeptide(L)' 'MIYDPTGVNYVMNTLQAASYLGVPSDVIDDMVSKHQIPFTKVGERVVFSKAALDYWVYAKSMENLRDDLPSLGFQGRKAG' A
#
# COMPACT_ATOMS: atom_id res chain seq x y z
N MET A 1 -11.86 -15.74 9.24
CA MET A 1 -11.43 -14.87 8.16
C MET A 1 -12.57 -14.62 7.19
N ILE A 2 -12.67 -13.42 6.71
CA ILE A 2 -13.73 -13.05 5.79
C ILE A 2 -13.29 -13.34 4.37
N TYR A 3 -14.14 -14.05 3.66
CA TYR A 3 -13.88 -14.36 2.27
C TYR A 3 -14.85 -13.59 1.39
N ASP A 4 -14.32 -12.88 0.43
CA ASP A 4 -15.11 -12.12 -0.52
C ASP A 4 -14.77 -12.60 -1.91
N PRO A 5 -15.69 -13.26 -2.61
CA PRO A 5 -15.37 -13.80 -3.93
C PRO A 5 -15.02 -12.71 -4.95
N THR A 6 -15.40 -11.47 -4.71
CA THR A 6 -15.02 -10.40 -5.62
C THR A 6 -13.58 -9.95 -5.37
N GLY A 7 -13.01 -10.29 -4.22
CA GLY A 7 -11.68 -9.86 -3.87
C GLY A 7 -11.58 -8.44 -3.37
N VAL A 8 -12.69 -7.73 -3.29
CA VAL A 8 -12.66 -6.33 -2.88
C VAL A 8 -12.36 -6.18 -1.40
N ASN A 9 -12.96 -7.03 -0.59
CA ASN A 9 -12.82 -6.95 0.86
C ASN A 9 -11.94 -8.07 1.42
N TYR A 10 -11.10 -8.61 0.59
CA TYR A 10 -10.22 -9.68 1.02
C TYR A 10 -9.26 -9.17 2.08
N VAL A 11 -9.06 -9.99 3.12
CA VAL A 11 -8.18 -9.65 4.22
C VAL A 11 -6.99 -10.60 4.19
N MET A 12 -5.79 -10.03 4.34
CA MET A 12 -4.56 -10.79 4.20
C MET A 12 -3.72 -10.68 5.46
N ASN A 13 -2.92 -11.73 5.72
CA ASN A 13 -1.92 -11.65 6.77
C ASN A 13 -0.64 -11.01 6.19
N THR A 14 0.40 -10.89 7.02
CA THR A 14 1.63 -10.23 6.59
C THR A 14 2.29 -10.92 5.40
N LEU A 15 2.35 -12.24 5.44
CA LEU A 15 2.99 -12.97 4.34
C LEU A 15 2.21 -12.80 3.05
N GLN A 16 0.90 -12.83 3.15
CA GLN A 16 0.06 -12.66 1.97
C GLN A 16 0.19 -11.26 1.42
N ALA A 17 0.24 -10.26 2.30
CA ALA A 17 0.41 -8.87 1.86
C ALA A 17 1.77 -8.69 1.18
N ALA A 18 2.80 -9.29 1.74
CA ALA A 18 4.13 -9.22 1.13
C ALA A 18 4.14 -9.82 -0.26
N SER A 19 3.52 -10.99 -0.39
CA SER A 19 3.42 -11.64 -1.69
C SER A 19 2.59 -10.80 -2.66
N TYR A 20 1.52 -10.22 -2.17
CA TYR A 20 0.64 -9.39 -3.00
C TYR A 20 1.38 -8.17 -3.53
N LEU A 21 2.20 -7.56 -2.69
CA LEU A 21 2.94 -6.35 -3.08
C LEU A 21 4.29 -6.66 -3.73
N GLY A 22 4.71 -7.91 -3.68
CA GLY A 22 5.96 -8.30 -4.31
C GLY A 22 7.20 -7.89 -3.54
N VAL A 23 7.11 -7.85 -2.21
CA VAL A 23 8.25 -7.47 -1.38
C VAL A 23 8.47 -8.53 -0.30
N PRO A 24 9.65 -8.56 0.32
CA PRO A 24 9.87 -9.46 1.45
C PRO A 24 9.00 -9.12 2.65
N SER A 25 8.63 -10.11 3.43
CA SER A 25 7.75 -9.87 4.57
C SER A 25 8.40 -9.00 5.64
N ASP A 26 9.72 -9.02 5.78
CA ASP A 26 10.37 -8.16 6.76
C ASP A 26 10.24 -6.68 6.38
N VAL A 27 10.11 -6.38 5.10
CA VAL A 27 9.83 -5.02 4.66
C VAL A 27 8.45 -4.59 5.15
N ILE A 28 7.47 -5.51 5.03
CA ILE A 28 6.13 -5.22 5.53
C ILE A 28 6.15 -5.00 7.04
N ASP A 29 6.85 -5.87 7.77
CA ASP A 29 6.94 -5.72 9.22
C ASP A 29 7.53 -4.36 9.61
N ASP A 30 8.57 -3.94 8.90
CA ASP A 30 9.19 -2.66 9.17
C ASP A 30 8.21 -1.51 8.93
N MET A 31 7.49 -1.58 7.82
CA MET A 31 6.53 -0.53 7.49
C MET A 31 5.38 -0.48 8.50
N VAL A 32 4.97 -1.63 9.01
CA VAL A 32 3.93 -1.67 10.03
C VAL A 32 4.45 -0.99 11.31
N SER A 33 5.66 -1.30 11.72
CA SER A 33 6.19 -0.72 12.95
C SER A 33 6.36 0.79 12.83
N LYS A 34 6.57 1.29 11.63
CA LYS A 34 6.71 2.71 11.38
C LYS A 34 5.40 3.38 10.95
N HIS A 35 4.34 2.62 10.92
CA HIS A 35 3.01 3.13 10.51
C HIS A 35 3.05 3.73 9.11
N GLN A 36 3.73 3.07 8.21
CA GLN A 36 3.88 3.53 6.83
C GLN A 36 3.02 2.77 5.84
N ILE A 37 2.22 1.82 6.31
CA ILE A 37 1.38 1.00 5.47
C ILE A 37 0.05 0.83 6.19
N PRO A 38 -1.08 0.85 5.48
CA PRO A 38 -2.36 0.67 6.14
C PRO A 38 -2.51 -0.77 6.64
N PHE A 39 -2.80 -0.90 7.91
CA PHE A 39 -3.00 -2.21 8.53
C PHE A 39 -3.99 -2.07 9.66
N THR A 40 -4.50 -3.21 10.11
CA THR A 40 -5.42 -3.28 11.23
C THR A 40 -4.94 -4.39 12.14
N LYS A 41 -5.09 -4.19 13.44
CA LYS A 41 -4.81 -5.26 14.39
C LYS A 41 -6.11 -5.91 14.81
N VAL A 42 -6.14 -7.23 14.72
CA VAL A 42 -7.27 -8.01 15.17
C VAL A 42 -6.73 -8.93 16.25
N GLY A 43 -7.02 -8.61 17.51
CA GLY A 43 -6.37 -9.30 18.60
C GLY A 43 -4.88 -8.98 18.56
N GLU A 44 -4.08 -10.00 18.44
CA GLU A 44 -2.63 -9.82 18.35
C GLU A 44 -2.12 -9.95 16.93
N ARG A 45 -3.01 -10.07 15.97
CA ARG A 45 -2.61 -10.29 14.60
C ARG A 45 -2.73 -9.02 13.80
N VAL A 46 -1.77 -8.82 12.93
CA VAL A 46 -1.79 -7.72 11.97
C VAL A 46 -2.41 -8.24 10.69
N VAL A 47 -3.40 -7.54 10.18
CA VAL A 47 -4.05 -7.92 8.93
C VAL A 47 -4.13 -6.71 8.02
N PHE A 48 -4.30 -6.99 6.74
CA PHE A 48 -4.30 -5.95 5.71
C PHE A 48 -5.53 -6.14 4.82
N SER A 49 -6.19 -5.05 4.53
CA SER A 49 -7.30 -5.06 3.60
C SER A 49 -6.77 -4.89 2.18
N LYS A 50 -7.17 -5.78 1.28
CA LYS A 50 -6.76 -5.67 -0.10
C LYS A 50 -7.16 -4.32 -0.68
N ALA A 51 -8.38 -3.88 -0.39
CA ALA A 51 -8.85 -2.59 -0.90
C ALA A 51 -8.00 -1.44 -0.38
N ALA A 52 -7.63 -1.49 0.90
CA ALA A 52 -6.80 -0.45 1.49
C ALA A 52 -5.41 -0.45 0.88
N LEU A 53 -4.84 -1.63 0.66
CA LEU A 53 -3.53 -1.72 0.03
C LEU A 53 -3.56 -1.21 -1.41
N ASP A 54 -4.61 -1.56 -2.13
CA ASP A 54 -4.74 -1.09 -3.51
C ASP A 54 -4.80 0.43 -3.56
N TYR A 55 -5.57 1.03 -2.69
CA TYR A 55 -5.67 2.48 -2.62
C TYR A 55 -4.33 3.10 -2.23
N TRP A 56 -3.66 2.50 -1.25
CA TRP A 56 -2.38 3.01 -0.78
C TRP A 56 -1.32 2.97 -1.88
N VAL A 57 -1.26 1.87 -2.61
CA VAL A 57 -0.31 1.76 -3.72
C VAL A 57 -0.64 2.79 -4.79
N TYR A 58 -1.91 2.96 -5.07
CA TYR A 58 -2.34 3.95 -6.05
C TYR A 58 -1.91 5.35 -5.62
N ALA A 59 -2.18 5.71 -4.36
CA ALA A 59 -1.85 7.03 -3.86
C ALA A 59 -0.35 7.27 -3.89
N LYS A 60 0.44 6.26 -3.50
CA LYS A 60 1.89 6.40 -3.54
C LYS A 60 2.40 6.54 -4.95
N SER A 61 1.80 5.82 -5.89
CA SER A 61 2.19 5.91 -7.28
C SER A 61 1.93 7.31 -7.83
N MET A 62 0.82 7.90 -7.43
CA MET A 62 0.50 9.25 -7.90
C MET A 62 1.46 10.28 -7.31
N GLU A 63 1.88 10.08 -6.06
CA GLU A 63 2.88 10.97 -5.48
C GLU A 63 4.17 10.93 -6.28
N ASN A 64 4.64 9.73 -6.59
CA ASN A 64 5.87 9.59 -7.35
C ASN A 64 5.73 10.18 -8.74
N LEU A 65 4.57 9.98 -9.33
CA LEU A 65 4.34 10.51 -10.67
C LEU A 65 4.43 12.03 -10.66
N ARG A 66 3.83 12.66 -9.66
CA ARG A 66 3.88 14.10 -9.57
C ARG A 66 5.31 14.61 -9.43
N ASP A 67 6.11 13.91 -8.63
CA ASP A 67 7.48 14.33 -8.39
C ASP A 67 8.34 14.17 -9.63
N ASP A 68 8.07 13.12 -10.41
CA ASP A 68 8.93 12.78 -11.53
C ASP A 68 8.43 13.30 -12.86
N LEU A 69 7.24 13.84 -12.90
CA LEU A 69 6.70 14.30 -14.17
C LEU A 69 7.55 15.40 -14.74
N PRO A 70 7.94 15.27 -15.98
CA PRO A 70 8.69 16.32 -16.63
C PRO A 70 7.73 17.42 -17.00
N SER A 71 7.06 17.92 -16.04
CA SER A 71 6.26 19.09 -16.23
C SER A 71 5.05 18.92 -17.09
N LEU A 72 4.91 17.97 -17.84
CA LEU A 72 3.73 17.89 -18.68
C LEU A 72 3.26 19.25 -19.09
N GLY A 73 4.16 20.20 -19.09
CA GLY A 73 3.76 21.51 -19.48
C GLY A 73 3.42 22.40 -18.31
N PHE A 74 3.63 21.95 -17.16
CA PHE A 74 3.49 22.88 -16.11
C PHE A 74 4.46 22.56 -15.06
N GLN A 75 4.71 22.94 -14.93
CA GLN A 75 5.42 22.89 -14.22
C GLN A 75 5.85 23.31 -13.47
N GLY A 76 5.83 23.64 -13.40
CA GLY A 76 6.11 24.01 -12.95
C GLY A 76 6.64 23.85 -11.98
N ARG A 77 6.72 23.43 -11.75
CA ARG A 77 7.06 23.12 -11.05
C ARG A 77 8.10 23.13 -10.59
N LYS A 78 8.48 23.17 -10.57
CA LYS A 78 9.26 23.16 -10.23
C LYS A 78 10.00 23.38 -10.30
N ALA A 79 9.96 23.67 -10.34
CA ALA A 79 10.36 23.86 -10.42
C ALA A 79 10.77 23.85 -10.23
N GLY A 80 10.80 23.83 -10.23
CA GLY A 80 10.76 23.84 -10.27
C GLY A 80 10.83 23.86 -10.25
#